data_e3ba15784057728894842744061ae770
#
_entry.id   e3ba15784057728894842744061ae770
#
_cell.length_a   1.000
_cell.length_b   1.000
_cell.length_c   1.000
_cell.angle_alpha   90.00
_cell.angle_beta   90.00
_cell.angle_gamma   90.00
#
_symmetry.space_group_name_H-M   'P 1'
#
loop_
_entity.id
_entity.type
_entity.pdbx_description
1 polymer ?
#
loop_
_entity_poly.entity_id
_entity_poly.type
_entity_poly.pdbx_seq_one_letter_code
_entity_poly.pdbx_strand_id
1 'polypeptide(L)'
;GGGCPVSQAMAYRPNGVIRLLQLGRVREALQSSDIWYCIGCNTCSMACPQAIDIAAFMDVMRQMALEKGVPPAEPDILSFHREVVGSIHKYGRTHKLEIMMRYKLRQFDVFSDLDLGLKMLAKRKLDLLPSKIADQGSMKRIFETCKVNNHGGGR
;
A
#
# COMPACT_ATOMS: atom_id res chain seq x y z
N GLY A 1 11.65 16.37 -5.73
CA GLY A 1 11.02 15.88 -4.49
C GLY A 1 10.35 16.95 -3.63
N GLY A 2 10.35 18.25 -4.03
CA GLY A 2 9.80 19.34 -3.20
C GLY A 2 8.27 19.32 -3.04
N GLY A 3 7.53 18.66 -3.94
CA GLY A 3 6.07 18.57 -3.88
C GLY A 3 5.52 17.29 -3.22
N CYS A 4 6.36 16.47 -2.61
CA CYS A 4 5.91 15.23 -1.97
C CYS A 4 5.14 15.53 -0.67
N PRO A 5 3.85 15.14 -0.55
CA PRO A 5 3.03 15.44 0.63
C PRO A 5 3.51 14.74 1.90
N VAL A 6 4.26 13.64 1.76
CA VAL A 6 4.78 12.84 2.88
C VAL A 6 6.30 13.00 3.07
N SER A 7 6.91 13.99 2.41
CA SER A 7 8.38 14.20 2.44
C SER A 7 8.95 14.45 3.82
N GLN A 8 8.15 14.95 4.76
CA GLN A 8 8.59 15.21 6.14
C GLN A 8 8.78 13.93 6.96
N ALA A 9 8.07 12.84 6.60
CA ALA A 9 8.21 11.53 7.23
C ALA A 9 9.33 10.69 6.61
N MET A 10 9.86 11.10 5.46
CA MET A 10 10.87 10.36 4.70
C MET A 10 12.29 10.78 5.08
N ALA A 11 13.16 9.80 5.31
CA ALA A 11 14.60 10.00 5.42
C ALA A 11 15.22 10.25 4.04
N TYR A 12 14.82 9.44 3.06
CA TYR A 12 15.18 9.62 1.65
C TYR A 12 13.94 9.97 0.84
N ARG A 13 13.88 11.15 0.28
CA ARG A 13 12.84 11.50 -0.69
C ARG A 13 12.91 10.57 -1.91
N PRO A 14 11.88 10.46 -2.77
CA PRO A 14 11.87 9.53 -3.90
C PRO A 14 13.11 9.59 -4.79
N ASN A 15 13.64 10.79 -5.06
CA ASN A 15 14.90 10.96 -5.79
C ASN A 15 16.11 10.42 -5.02
N GLY A 16 16.10 10.47 -3.70
CA GLY A 16 17.14 9.90 -2.83
C GLY A 16 17.15 8.37 -2.90
N VAL A 17 15.98 7.73 -2.90
CA VAL A 17 15.87 6.27 -3.07
C VAL A 17 16.44 5.85 -4.44
N ILE A 18 16.13 6.57 -5.51
CA ILE A 18 16.73 6.33 -6.83
C ILE A 18 18.26 6.48 -6.76
N ARG A 19 18.75 7.49 -6.05
CA ARG A 19 20.19 7.71 -5.90
C ARG A 19 20.89 6.59 -5.14
N LEU A 20 20.25 6.01 -4.12
CA LEU A 20 20.79 4.83 -3.44
C LEU A 20 21.01 3.66 -4.40
N LEU A 21 20.06 3.41 -5.32
CA LEU A 21 20.22 2.37 -6.33
C LEU A 21 21.35 2.68 -7.31
N GLN A 22 21.47 3.92 -7.77
CA GLN A 22 22.57 4.33 -8.66
C GLN A 22 23.95 4.13 -8.01
N LEU A 23 24.02 4.24 -6.68
CA LEU A 23 25.24 4.01 -5.90
C LEU A 23 25.45 2.53 -5.53
N GLY A 24 24.59 1.61 -6.02
CA GLY A 24 24.66 0.19 -5.71
C GLY A 24 24.16 -0.19 -4.30
N ARG A 25 23.60 0.77 -3.52
CA ARG A 25 23.11 0.55 -2.16
C ARG A 25 21.69 -0.02 -2.14
N VAL A 26 21.48 -1.09 -2.94
CA VAL A 26 20.14 -1.71 -3.15
C VAL A 26 19.54 -2.18 -1.82
N ARG A 27 20.34 -2.84 -0.98
CA ARG A 27 19.87 -3.37 0.31
C ARG A 27 19.32 -2.27 1.22
N GLU A 28 20.01 -1.16 1.30
CA GLU A 28 19.59 -0.02 2.10
C GLU A 28 18.28 0.60 1.57
N ALA A 29 18.16 0.74 0.25
CA ALA A 29 16.94 1.22 -0.37
C ALA A 29 15.74 0.30 -0.07
N LEU A 30 15.94 -1.04 -0.09
CA LEU A 30 14.89 -2.01 0.22
C LEU A 30 14.51 -2.06 1.70
N GLN A 31 15.44 -1.73 2.59
CA GLN A 31 15.21 -1.67 4.04
C GLN A 31 14.64 -0.33 4.51
N SER A 32 14.58 0.66 3.61
CA SER A 32 14.07 1.99 3.96
C SER A 32 12.56 2.00 4.17
N SER A 33 12.10 2.75 5.18
CA SER A 33 10.67 3.07 5.38
C SER A 33 10.10 3.89 4.23
N ASP A 34 10.94 4.61 3.50
CA ASP A 34 10.51 5.59 2.49
C ASP A 34 9.75 4.96 1.33
N ILE A 35 10.12 3.72 0.94
CA ILE A 35 9.38 2.98 -0.09
C ILE A 35 7.96 2.64 0.37
N TRP A 36 7.72 2.50 1.70
CA TRP A 36 6.42 2.21 2.28
C TRP A 36 5.58 3.46 2.50
N TYR A 37 6.20 4.60 2.82
CA TYR A 37 5.51 5.89 3.00
C TYR A 37 4.98 6.48 1.70
N CYS A 38 5.50 6.07 0.55
CA CYS A 38 5.06 6.58 -0.74
C CYS A 38 3.58 6.25 -0.98
N ILE A 39 2.74 7.28 -1.11
CA ILE A 39 1.29 7.16 -1.35
C ILE A 39 0.91 7.13 -2.84
N GLY A 40 1.88 7.05 -3.75
CA GLY A 40 1.62 6.98 -5.19
C GLY A 40 0.92 8.20 -5.79
N CYS A 41 1.12 9.40 -5.22
CA CYS A 41 0.43 10.62 -5.67
C CYS A 41 0.87 11.17 -7.04
N ASN A 42 1.85 10.54 -7.69
CA ASN A 42 2.42 10.89 -9.00
C ASN A 42 3.06 12.28 -9.13
N THR A 43 3.07 13.12 -8.10
CA THR A 43 3.69 14.45 -8.16
C THR A 43 5.16 14.39 -8.60
N CYS A 44 5.90 13.39 -8.12
CA CYS A 44 7.31 13.20 -8.49
C CYS A 44 7.47 12.75 -9.95
N SER A 45 6.58 11.86 -10.44
CA SER A 45 6.58 11.37 -11.81
C SER A 45 6.30 12.51 -12.79
N MET A 46 5.30 13.34 -12.50
CA MET A 46 4.94 14.50 -13.34
C MET A 46 6.04 15.57 -13.40
N ALA A 47 6.81 15.72 -12.31
CA ALA A 47 7.91 16.68 -12.24
C ALA A 47 9.26 16.09 -12.70
N CYS A 48 9.30 14.83 -13.14
CA CYS A 48 10.54 14.16 -13.50
C CYS A 48 11.00 14.56 -14.91
N PRO A 49 12.18 15.21 -15.08
CA PRO A 49 12.68 15.58 -16.41
C PRO A 49 13.07 14.37 -17.27
N GLN A 50 13.29 13.22 -16.63
CA GLN A 50 13.63 11.95 -17.29
C GLN A 50 12.39 11.09 -17.57
N ALA A 51 11.18 11.61 -17.38
CA ALA A 51 9.91 10.90 -17.58
C ALA A 51 9.83 9.53 -16.84
N ILE A 52 10.46 9.42 -15.66
CA ILE A 52 10.42 8.19 -14.86
C ILE A 52 9.12 8.16 -14.09
N ASP A 53 8.38 7.04 -14.18
CA ASP A 53 7.25 6.77 -13.29
C ASP A 53 7.75 6.36 -11.91
N ILE A 54 7.84 7.34 -11.02
CA ILE A 54 8.38 7.16 -9.66
C ILE A 54 7.40 6.40 -8.79
N ALA A 55 6.09 6.50 -9.03
CA ALA A 55 5.11 5.73 -8.27
C ALA A 55 5.23 4.23 -8.58
N ALA A 56 5.27 3.86 -9.85
CA ALA A 56 5.52 2.48 -10.28
C ALA A 56 6.89 1.97 -9.80
N PHE A 57 7.92 2.81 -9.84
CA PHE A 57 9.23 2.47 -9.29
C PHE A 57 9.17 2.10 -7.81
N MET A 58 8.46 2.87 -6.98
CA MET A 58 8.29 2.57 -5.55
C MET A 58 7.53 1.26 -5.33
N ASP A 59 6.53 0.95 -6.16
CA ASP A 59 5.81 -0.31 -6.08
C ASP A 59 6.70 -1.51 -6.43
N VAL A 60 7.54 -1.39 -7.45
CA VAL A 60 8.56 -2.41 -7.79
C VAL A 60 9.53 -2.62 -6.62
N MET A 61 9.96 -1.54 -5.96
CA MET A 61 10.84 -1.64 -4.80
C MET A 61 10.19 -2.41 -3.63
N ARG A 62 8.90 -2.17 -3.35
CA ARG A 62 8.14 -2.91 -2.33
C ARG A 62 8.04 -4.40 -2.69
N GLN A 63 7.70 -4.72 -3.95
CA GLN A 63 7.63 -6.10 -4.43
C GLN A 63 8.98 -6.79 -4.30
N MET A 64 10.06 -6.14 -4.74
CA MET A 64 11.42 -6.67 -4.64
C MET A 64 11.83 -6.88 -3.18
N ALA A 65 11.45 -6.01 -2.26
CA ALA A 65 11.72 -6.19 -0.82
C ALA A 65 11.04 -7.46 -0.30
N LEU A 66 9.76 -7.68 -0.66
CA LEU A 66 9.02 -8.87 -0.25
C LEU A 66 9.57 -10.15 -0.89
N GLU A 67 9.90 -10.14 -2.17
CA GLU A 67 10.47 -11.28 -2.90
C GLU A 67 11.84 -11.70 -2.36
N LYS A 68 12.66 -10.73 -1.98
CA LYS A 68 13.99 -10.98 -1.36
C LYS A 68 13.91 -11.30 0.13
N GLY A 69 12.71 -11.38 0.71
CA GLY A 69 12.53 -11.66 2.13
C GLY A 69 13.08 -10.56 3.05
N VAL A 70 13.22 -9.32 2.54
CA VAL A 70 13.61 -8.18 3.38
C VAL A 70 12.42 -7.83 4.27
N PRO A 71 12.60 -7.82 5.62
CA PRO A 71 11.52 -7.45 6.52
C PRO A 71 11.03 -6.03 6.18
N PRO A 72 9.71 -5.82 6.05
CA PRO A 72 9.18 -4.49 5.79
C PRO A 72 9.52 -3.57 6.95
N ALA A 73 10.08 -2.41 6.65
CA ALA A 73 10.39 -1.41 7.68
C ALA A 73 9.11 -0.89 8.38
N GLU A 74 7.98 -0.94 7.65
CA GLU A 74 6.66 -0.54 8.14
C GLU A 74 5.66 -1.71 7.99
N PRO A 75 5.67 -2.68 8.93
CA PRO A 75 4.81 -3.86 8.84
C PRO A 75 3.32 -3.52 8.92
N ASP A 76 2.97 -2.44 9.61
CA ASP A 76 1.59 -1.98 9.76
C ASP A 76 1.02 -1.47 8.44
N ILE A 77 1.81 -0.75 7.65
CA ILE A 77 1.42 -0.29 6.32
C ILE A 77 1.17 -1.49 5.40
N LEU A 78 2.08 -2.47 5.41
CA LEU A 78 1.90 -3.68 4.62
C LEU A 78 0.66 -4.47 5.05
N SER A 79 0.44 -4.59 6.36
CA SER A 79 -0.74 -5.26 6.92
C SER A 79 -2.02 -4.57 6.46
N PHE A 80 -2.07 -3.24 6.55
CA PHE A 80 -3.21 -2.45 6.07
C PHE A 80 -3.47 -2.66 4.57
N HIS A 81 -2.43 -2.62 3.73
CA HIS A 81 -2.57 -2.87 2.29
C HIS A 81 -3.16 -4.27 2.01
N ARG A 82 -2.72 -5.29 2.73
CA ARG A 82 -3.25 -6.66 2.60
C ARG A 82 -4.73 -6.74 2.96
N GLU A 83 -5.16 -6.07 4.00
CA GLU A 83 -6.58 -6.04 4.38
C GLU A 83 -7.44 -5.30 3.36
N VAL A 84 -6.94 -4.19 2.80
CA VAL A 84 -7.62 -3.45 1.73
C VAL A 84 -7.78 -4.33 0.48
N VAL A 85 -6.70 -4.95 0.01
CA VAL A 85 -6.73 -5.85 -1.16
C VAL A 85 -7.64 -7.06 -0.89
N GLY A 86 -7.59 -7.64 0.30
CA GLY A 86 -8.48 -8.74 0.71
C GLY A 86 -9.95 -8.35 0.69
N SER A 87 -10.29 -7.15 1.13
CA SER A 87 -11.65 -6.62 1.07
C SER A 87 -12.12 -6.44 -0.37
N ILE A 88 -11.27 -5.89 -1.25
CA ILE A 88 -11.58 -5.73 -2.67
C ILE A 88 -11.76 -7.09 -3.34
N HIS A 89 -10.91 -8.06 -3.06
CA HIS A 89 -11.04 -9.41 -3.59
C HIS A 89 -12.37 -10.07 -3.21
N LYS A 90 -12.82 -9.87 -1.96
CA LYS A 90 -14.02 -10.50 -1.41
C LYS A 90 -15.32 -9.85 -1.89
N TYR A 91 -15.35 -8.51 -1.96
CA TYR A 91 -16.58 -7.74 -2.21
C TYR A 91 -16.55 -6.96 -3.53
N GLY A 92 -15.38 -6.85 -4.16
CA GLY A 92 -15.14 -5.93 -5.29
C GLY A 92 -15.03 -4.46 -4.89
N ARG A 93 -15.18 -4.16 -3.60
CA ARG A 93 -15.09 -2.82 -3.01
C ARG A 93 -14.43 -2.89 -1.64
N THR A 94 -13.91 -1.76 -1.20
CA THR A 94 -13.38 -1.61 0.16
C THR A 94 -14.53 -1.53 1.17
N HIS A 95 -14.57 -2.44 2.12
CA HIS A 95 -15.50 -2.36 3.25
C HIS A 95 -14.77 -1.79 4.47
N LYS A 96 -14.97 -0.50 4.72
CA LYS A 96 -14.20 0.28 5.71
C LYS A 96 -14.23 -0.34 7.10
N LEU A 97 -15.39 -0.78 7.56
CA LEU A 97 -15.56 -1.34 8.90
C LEU A 97 -14.78 -2.66 9.05
N GLU A 98 -14.87 -3.58 8.07
CA GLU A 98 -14.15 -4.85 8.13
C GLU A 98 -12.64 -4.65 8.09
N ILE A 99 -12.16 -3.75 7.22
CA ILE A 99 -10.74 -3.42 7.12
C ILE A 99 -10.23 -2.88 8.47
N MET A 100 -10.94 -1.92 9.06
CA MET A 100 -10.57 -1.35 10.35
C MET A 100 -10.59 -2.38 11.48
N MET A 101 -11.61 -3.23 11.56
CA MET A 101 -11.69 -4.28 12.57
C MET A 101 -10.55 -5.30 12.41
N ARG A 102 -10.29 -5.79 11.21
CA ARG A 102 -9.21 -6.76 10.96
C ARG A 102 -7.84 -6.17 11.25
N TYR A 103 -7.62 -4.93 10.84
CA TYR A 103 -6.39 -4.21 11.12
C TYR A 103 -6.15 -4.06 12.63
N LYS A 104 -7.16 -3.61 13.38
CA LYS A 104 -7.10 -3.45 14.84
C LYS A 104 -6.92 -4.78 15.58
N LEU A 105 -7.59 -5.83 15.14
CA LEU A 105 -7.44 -7.17 15.72
C LEU A 105 -6.00 -7.70 15.56
N ARG A 106 -5.32 -7.38 14.45
CA ARG A 106 -3.92 -7.78 14.24
C ARG A 106 -2.93 -7.00 15.10
N GLN A 107 -3.23 -5.75 15.40
CA GLN A 107 -2.40 -4.92 16.27
C GLN A 107 -2.63 -5.15 17.76
N PHE A 108 -3.60 -5.99 18.15
CA PHE A 108 -4.06 -6.17 19.54
C PHE A 108 -4.53 -4.88 20.23
N ASP A 109 -4.82 -3.83 19.46
CA ASP A 109 -5.24 -2.51 19.96
C ASP A 109 -6.67 -2.20 19.54
N VAL A 110 -7.60 -2.98 20.12
CA VAL A 110 -9.05 -2.86 19.80
C VAL A 110 -9.72 -1.70 20.55
N PHE A 111 -9.14 -1.26 21.66
CA PHE A 111 -9.81 -0.34 22.60
C PHE A 111 -9.40 1.13 22.41
N SER A 112 -8.28 1.45 21.80
CA SER A 112 -7.76 2.83 21.74
C SER A 112 -8.68 3.83 21.01
N ASP A 113 -9.50 3.38 20.05
CA ASP A 113 -10.33 4.26 19.21
C ASP A 113 -11.83 3.91 19.27
N LEU A 114 -12.29 3.22 20.32
CA LEU A 114 -13.71 2.85 20.49
C LEU A 114 -14.62 4.08 20.49
N ASP A 115 -14.21 5.16 21.16
CA ASP A 115 -14.96 6.41 21.20
C ASP A 115 -15.11 7.04 19.81
N LEU A 116 -14.02 7.03 19.02
CA LEU A 116 -14.04 7.52 17.64
C LEU A 116 -14.90 6.62 16.74
N GLY A 117 -14.80 5.31 16.90
CA GLY A 117 -15.61 4.33 16.18
C GLY A 117 -17.10 4.51 16.44
N LEU A 118 -17.51 4.68 17.70
CA LEU A 118 -18.89 4.95 18.07
C LEU A 118 -19.40 6.29 17.50
N LYS A 119 -18.59 7.35 17.54
CA LYS A 119 -18.93 8.64 16.91
C LYS A 119 -19.10 8.53 15.39
N MET A 120 -18.26 7.74 14.72
CA MET A 120 -18.38 7.50 13.27
C MET A 120 -19.64 6.68 12.94
N LEU A 121 -19.99 5.70 13.77
CA LEU A 121 -21.19 4.89 13.63
C LEU A 121 -22.45 5.75 13.85
N ALA A 122 -22.48 6.57 14.90
CA ALA A 122 -23.58 7.49 15.19
C ALA A 122 -23.81 8.49 14.04
N LYS A 123 -22.75 8.93 13.39
CA LYS A 123 -22.82 9.82 12.21
C LYS A 123 -23.10 9.10 10.89
N ARG A 124 -23.43 7.81 10.90
CA ARG A 124 -23.69 6.97 9.73
C ARG A 124 -22.58 7.03 8.65
N LYS A 125 -21.32 7.22 9.08
CA LYS A 125 -20.15 7.24 8.18
C LYS A 125 -19.55 5.86 7.92
N LEU A 126 -19.98 4.85 8.68
CA LEU A 126 -19.59 3.46 8.53
C LEU A 126 -20.79 2.64 8.05
N ASP A 127 -20.66 2.05 6.88
CA ASP A 127 -21.62 1.09 6.37
C ASP A 127 -21.46 -0.24 7.14
N LEU A 128 -22.50 -0.67 7.85
CA LEU A 128 -22.51 -1.91 8.63
C LEU A 128 -22.55 -3.15 7.74
N LEU A 129 -23.21 -3.04 6.58
CA LEU A 129 -23.34 -4.14 5.62
C LEU A 129 -22.39 -3.95 4.44
N PRO A 130 -21.63 -4.99 4.07
CA PRO A 130 -20.76 -4.91 2.90
C PRO A 130 -21.58 -4.81 1.62
N SER A 131 -21.41 -3.72 0.86
CA SER A 131 -21.94 -3.62 -0.49
C SER A 131 -21.07 -4.42 -1.44
N LYS A 132 -21.68 -5.34 -2.20
CA LYS A 132 -20.99 -6.14 -3.23
C LYS A 132 -21.19 -5.49 -4.58
N ILE A 133 -20.19 -5.61 -5.48
CA ILE A 133 -20.37 -5.24 -6.88
C ILE A 133 -21.24 -6.29 -7.59
N ALA A 134 -21.95 -5.85 -8.63
CA ALA A 134 -22.83 -6.73 -9.41
C ALA A 134 -22.02 -7.84 -10.14
N ASP A 135 -20.87 -7.51 -10.69
CA ASP A 135 -20.01 -8.44 -11.44
C ASP A 135 -18.78 -8.88 -10.62
N GLN A 136 -18.97 -9.82 -9.71
CA GLN A 136 -17.88 -10.45 -8.97
C GLN A 136 -17.03 -11.40 -9.85
N GLY A 137 -17.58 -11.90 -10.96
CA GLY A 137 -16.87 -12.81 -11.86
C GLY A 137 -15.70 -12.12 -12.56
N SER A 138 -15.91 -10.92 -13.08
CA SER A 138 -14.83 -10.11 -13.68
C SER A 138 -13.75 -9.75 -12.67
N MET A 139 -14.13 -9.45 -11.42
CA MET A 139 -13.16 -9.15 -10.37
C MET A 139 -12.26 -10.36 -10.06
N LYS A 140 -12.84 -11.56 -9.93
CA LYS A 140 -12.06 -12.78 -9.71
C LYS A 140 -11.08 -13.05 -10.86
N ARG A 141 -11.52 -12.89 -12.11
CA ARG A 141 -10.65 -13.04 -13.29
C ARG A 141 -9.47 -12.07 -13.27
N ILE A 142 -9.68 -10.80 -12.89
CA ILE A 142 -8.61 -9.83 -12.75
C ILE A 142 -7.57 -10.33 -11.74
N PHE A 143 -8.00 -10.76 -10.55
CA PHE A 143 -7.09 -11.26 -9.53
C PHE A 143 -6.35 -12.53 -9.94
N GLU A 144 -6.99 -13.45 -10.66
CA GLU A 144 -6.36 -14.65 -11.20
C GLU A 144 -5.30 -14.31 -12.24
N THR A 145 -5.61 -13.39 -13.17
CA THR A 145 -4.66 -12.90 -14.17
C THR A 145 -3.45 -12.22 -13.54
N CYS A 146 -3.67 -11.39 -12.51
CA CYS A 146 -2.58 -10.73 -11.78
C CYS A 146 -1.69 -11.73 -11.02
N LYS A 147 -2.25 -12.80 -10.45
CA LYS A 147 -1.46 -13.86 -9.81
C LYS A 147 -0.56 -14.60 -10.79
N VAL A 148 -1.06 -14.93 -11.96
CA VAL A 148 -0.29 -15.61 -13.02
C VAL A 148 0.89 -14.74 -13.46
N ASN A 149 0.68 -13.43 -13.62
CA ASN A 149 1.74 -12.51 -14.06
C ASN A 149 2.82 -12.30 -12.99
N ASN A 150 2.48 -12.38 -11.71
CA ASN A 150 3.48 -12.26 -10.62
C ASN A 150 4.39 -13.50 -10.49
N HIS A 151 3.96 -14.66 -10.96
CA HIS A 151 4.81 -15.87 -11.01
C HIS A 151 5.62 -15.99 -12.31
N GLY A 152 5.32 -15.20 -13.34
CA GLY A 152 6.01 -15.21 -14.64
C GLY A 152 7.18 -14.23 -14.77
N GLY A 153 7.49 -13.43 -13.76
CA GLY A 153 8.55 -12.42 -13.77
C GLY A 153 9.96 -12.93 -13.44
N GLY A 154 10.21 -14.20 -13.60
CA GLY A 154 11.54 -14.79 -13.47
C GLY A 154 12.20 -15.02 -14.84
N ARG A 155 12.74 -13.96 -15.46
CA ARG A 155 13.80 -14.05 -16.47
C ARG A 155 14.68 -12.82 -16.39
#